data_5a15da0b0f8f1b7983e5025c61263679
#
_entry.id   5a15da0b0f8f1b7983e5025c61263679
#
_cell.length_a   1.000
_cell.length_b   1.000
_cell.length_c   1.000
_cell.angle_alpha   90.00
_cell.angle_beta   90.00
_cell.angle_gamma   90.00
#
_symmetry.space_group_name_H-M   'P 1'
#
loop_
_entity.id
_entity.type
_entity.pdbx_description
1 polymer ?
#
loop_
_entity_poly.entity_id
_entity_poly.type
_entity_poly.pdbx_seq_one_letter_code
_entity_poly.pdbx_strand_id
1 'polypeptide(L)'
;MVLGLWSLAVLCRRGEVSAYGWLVLLVSSLFSYPFALWPFLSLAVAWVALAVSLEAGTAEVRWWKRTAVWPVVAAGGWCVWNLSDDTARRVEAYEEFRRVRGIQDVAFLEDYRKKYEDLKAYPDFLFTFGTALREAGRYNESNAMLRQGTRVSCDPVFYTLMGNNYRDLGAVAEAESAYRKAFGMLPGRMYPLYRLMKLYEAEGQMRKAEEMARQIIAFRPKVDSPAVREMKSEAKKLTKR
;
A
#
# COMPACT_ATOMS: atom_id res chain seq x y z
N MET A 1 3.06 25.65 -11.51
CA MET A 1 4.25 25.80 -12.39
C MET A 1 4.41 27.21 -12.93
N VAL A 2 3.38 27.85 -13.55
CA VAL A 2 3.48 29.17 -14.18
C VAL A 2 3.80 30.29 -13.19
N LEU A 3 3.22 30.31 -12.00
CA LEU A 3 3.49 31.32 -10.96
C LEU A 3 4.92 31.25 -10.41
N GLY A 4 5.51 30.03 -10.32
CA GLY A 4 6.90 29.85 -9.88
C GLY A 4 7.92 30.38 -10.89
N LEU A 5 7.65 30.19 -12.18
CA LEU A 5 8.50 30.70 -13.26
C LEU A 5 8.43 32.23 -13.36
N TRP A 6 7.26 32.81 -13.11
CA TRP A 6 7.08 34.26 -13.11
C TRP A 6 7.82 34.92 -11.94
N SER A 7 7.71 34.37 -10.73
CA SER A 7 8.46 34.85 -9.57
C SER A 7 9.97 34.72 -9.73
N LEU A 8 10.45 33.63 -10.37
CA LEU A 8 11.86 33.45 -10.71
C LEU A 8 12.35 34.53 -11.68
N ALA A 9 11.56 34.85 -12.73
CA ALA A 9 11.91 35.85 -13.71
C ALA A 9 12.00 37.26 -13.10
N VAL A 10 11.11 37.57 -12.15
CA VAL A 10 11.12 38.88 -11.43
C VAL A 10 12.33 38.99 -10.51
N LEU A 11 12.67 37.91 -9.78
CA LEU A 11 13.82 37.89 -8.86
C LEU A 11 15.16 37.86 -9.60
N CYS A 12 15.27 37.12 -10.73
CA CYS A 12 16.47 37.13 -11.58
C CYS A 12 16.75 38.50 -12.20
N ARG A 13 15.72 39.29 -12.53
CA ARG A 13 15.89 40.66 -13.05
C ARG A 13 16.51 41.61 -12.02
N ARG A 14 16.36 41.34 -10.72
CA ARG A 14 16.89 42.18 -9.62
C ARG A 14 18.27 41.75 -9.13
N GLY A 15 18.84 40.65 -9.65
CA GLY A 15 20.18 40.17 -9.29
C GLY A 15 20.33 39.69 -7.83
N GLU A 16 19.24 39.32 -7.19
CA GLU A 16 19.22 39.00 -5.77
C GLU A 16 19.56 37.53 -5.50
N VAL A 17 20.26 37.26 -4.40
CA VAL A 17 20.67 35.92 -3.95
C VAL A 17 19.49 34.96 -3.79
N SER A 18 18.28 35.49 -3.53
CA SER A 18 17.02 34.72 -3.47
C SER A 18 16.69 33.99 -4.75
N ALA A 19 17.10 34.51 -5.94
CA ALA A 19 16.85 33.86 -7.23
C ALA A 19 17.57 32.50 -7.36
N TYR A 20 18.77 32.39 -6.82
CA TYR A 20 19.53 31.12 -6.79
C TYR A 20 18.88 30.08 -5.88
N GLY A 21 18.31 30.52 -4.76
CA GLY A 21 17.55 29.63 -3.86
C GLY A 21 16.34 29.01 -4.57
N TRP A 22 15.59 29.77 -5.34
CA TRP A 22 14.48 29.28 -6.14
C TRP A 22 14.93 28.32 -7.24
N LEU A 23 16.06 28.59 -7.89
CA LEU A 23 16.62 27.71 -8.91
C LEU A 23 17.00 26.34 -8.33
N VAL A 24 17.64 26.33 -7.15
CA VAL A 24 18.01 25.09 -6.44
C VAL A 24 16.78 24.29 -6.03
N LEU A 25 15.73 24.95 -5.53
CA LEU A 25 14.46 24.28 -5.17
C LEU A 25 13.76 23.69 -6.40
N LEU A 26 13.75 24.41 -7.52
CA LEU A 26 13.14 23.97 -8.77
C LEU A 26 13.88 22.77 -9.37
N VAL A 27 15.19 22.80 -9.38
CA VAL A 27 16.04 21.70 -9.85
C VAL A 27 15.87 20.49 -8.92
N SER A 28 15.88 20.68 -7.61
CA SER A 28 15.69 19.61 -6.64
C SER A 28 14.30 18.96 -6.76
N SER A 29 13.25 19.73 -7.05
CA SER A 29 11.89 19.22 -7.24
C SER A 29 11.72 18.36 -8.49
N LEU A 30 12.56 18.57 -9.51
CA LEU A 30 12.56 17.76 -10.74
C LEU A 30 13.17 16.37 -10.54
N PHE A 31 14.06 16.22 -9.56
CA PHE A 31 14.76 14.96 -9.27
C PHE A 31 14.25 14.23 -8.02
N SER A 32 13.33 14.81 -7.27
CA SER A 32 12.85 14.24 -6.02
C SER A 32 11.55 13.47 -6.23
N TYR A 33 11.53 12.22 -5.75
CA TYR A 33 10.33 11.41 -5.61
C TYR A 33 9.27 12.14 -4.76
N PRO A 34 7.97 11.90 -5.00
CA PRO A 34 6.86 12.65 -4.35
C PRO A 34 6.89 12.66 -2.82
N PHE A 35 7.60 11.72 -2.18
CA PHE A 35 7.75 11.68 -0.71
C PHE A 35 8.76 12.69 -0.13
N ALA A 36 9.59 13.31 -0.97
CA ALA A 36 10.53 14.34 -0.55
C ALA A 36 9.95 15.76 -0.68
N LEU A 37 8.70 15.92 -1.10
CA LEU A 37 8.10 17.23 -1.40
C LEU A 37 7.90 18.09 -0.16
N TRP A 38 7.64 17.51 1.00
CA TRP A 38 7.32 18.24 2.23
C TRP A 38 8.50 19.03 2.83
N PRO A 39 9.73 18.49 2.90
CA PRO A 39 10.89 19.29 3.32
C PRO A 39 11.16 20.46 2.37
N PHE A 40 10.96 20.28 1.07
CA PHE A 40 11.15 21.33 0.07
C PHE A 40 10.05 22.37 0.10
N LEU A 41 8.80 21.99 0.38
CA LEU A 41 7.70 22.93 0.60
C LEU A 41 7.93 23.81 1.82
N SER A 42 8.42 23.27 2.93
CA SER A 42 8.75 24.04 4.13
C SER A 42 9.92 25.00 3.89
N LEU A 43 10.95 24.57 3.17
CA LEU A 43 12.04 25.44 2.72
C LEU A 43 11.55 26.53 1.77
N ALA A 44 10.65 26.20 0.83
CA ALA A 44 10.06 27.17 -0.09
C ALA A 44 9.24 28.24 0.67
N VAL A 45 8.44 27.82 1.66
CA VAL A 45 7.69 28.75 2.52
C VAL A 45 8.64 29.63 3.33
N ALA A 46 9.72 29.08 3.91
CA ALA A 46 10.73 29.84 4.63
C ALA A 46 11.45 30.85 3.71
N TRP A 47 11.79 30.46 2.49
CA TRP A 47 12.40 31.34 1.49
C TRP A 47 11.45 32.47 1.03
N VAL A 48 10.17 32.16 0.80
CA VAL A 48 9.16 33.17 0.48
C VAL A 48 9.03 34.19 1.64
N ALA A 49 8.95 33.68 2.87
CA ALA A 49 8.89 34.53 4.06
C ALA A 49 10.15 35.41 4.19
N LEU A 50 11.33 34.85 3.90
CA LEU A 50 12.59 35.61 3.90
C LEU A 50 12.62 36.67 2.78
N ALA A 51 12.22 36.30 1.55
CA ALA A 51 12.17 37.22 0.41
C ALA A 51 11.21 38.41 0.68
N VAL A 52 10.01 38.11 1.20
CA VAL A 52 9.03 39.12 1.59
C VAL A 52 9.57 40.02 2.72
N SER A 53 10.34 39.47 3.67
CA SER A 53 10.95 40.25 4.74
C SER A 53 12.09 41.16 4.27
N LEU A 54 12.82 40.78 3.22
CA LEU A 54 13.90 41.54 2.61
C LEU A 54 13.38 42.66 1.71
N GLU A 55 12.29 42.43 0.95
CA GLU A 55 11.65 43.48 0.14
C GLU A 55 10.95 44.57 0.98
N ALA A 56 10.52 44.22 2.18
CA ALA A 56 9.90 45.17 3.10
C ALA A 56 10.89 46.13 3.76
N GLY A 57 12.18 46.09 3.40
CA GLY A 57 13.26 46.87 4.00
C GLY A 57 13.24 48.40 3.73
N THR A 58 12.27 48.90 2.95
CA THR A 58 12.14 50.36 2.64
C THR A 58 10.93 51.05 3.25
N ALA A 59 10.06 50.32 3.95
CA ALA A 59 8.94 50.87 4.69
C ALA A 59 9.05 50.42 6.14
N GLU A 60 8.65 51.29 7.11
CA GLU A 60 8.55 50.96 8.52
C GLU A 60 7.70 49.69 8.75
N VAL A 61 8.35 48.51 8.57
CA VAL A 61 7.73 47.23 8.87
C VAL A 61 7.59 47.16 10.37
N ARG A 62 6.37 47.41 10.85
CA ARG A 62 6.03 47.30 12.26
C ARG A 62 6.61 46.00 12.81
N TRP A 63 7.38 46.08 13.87
CA TRP A 63 8.10 44.97 14.51
C TRP A 63 7.24 43.71 14.72
N TRP A 64 5.91 43.86 14.91
CA TRP A 64 4.96 42.75 15.04
C TRP A 64 4.79 41.92 13.75
N LYS A 65 5.02 42.49 12.54
CA LYS A 65 5.03 41.74 11.30
C LYS A 65 6.26 40.81 11.18
N ARG A 66 7.39 41.22 11.73
CA ARG A 66 8.62 40.41 11.81
C ARG A 66 8.46 39.27 12.82
N THR A 67 7.78 39.48 13.95
CA THR A 67 7.55 38.44 14.96
C THR A 67 6.48 37.44 14.55
N ALA A 68 5.50 37.81 13.70
CA ALA A 68 4.47 36.91 13.19
C ALA A 68 5.02 35.82 12.24
N VAL A 69 6.21 36.00 11.67
CA VAL A 69 6.86 35.00 10.81
C VAL A 69 7.38 33.81 11.63
N TRP A 70 7.90 34.05 12.84
CA TRP A 70 8.49 33.00 13.67
C TRP A 70 7.52 31.90 14.10
N PRO A 71 6.26 32.16 14.48
CA PRO A 71 5.29 31.09 14.74
C PRO A 71 5.02 30.22 13.51
N VAL A 72 4.99 30.78 12.32
CA VAL A 72 4.79 30.04 11.07
C VAL A 72 5.99 29.14 10.77
N VAL A 73 7.21 29.68 10.95
CA VAL A 73 8.45 28.90 10.78
C VAL A 73 8.55 27.80 11.83
N ALA A 74 8.21 28.10 13.09
CA ALA A 74 8.20 27.10 14.16
C ALA A 74 7.15 26.01 13.92
N ALA A 75 5.93 26.38 13.51
CA ALA A 75 4.89 25.43 13.15
C ALA A 75 5.29 24.55 11.95
N GLY A 76 5.88 25.14 10.91
CA GLY A 76 6.43 24.40 9.78
C GLY A 76 7.54 23.44 10.19
N GLY A 77 8.48 23.91 11.00
CA GLY A 77 9.57 23.08 11.55
C GLY A 77 9.03 21.92 12.40
N TRP A 78 8.04 22.20 13.25
CA TRP A 78 7.39 21.19 14.06
C TRP A 78 6.65 20.14 13.21
N CYS A 79 5.93 20.57 12.16
CA CYS A 79 5.28 19.65 11.21
C CYS A 79 6.30 18.76 10.49
N VAL A 80 7.41 19.35 10.03
CA VAL A 80 8.50 18.60 9.38
C VAL A 80 9.12 17.58 10.34
N TRP A 81 9.38 17.99 11.58
CA TRP A 81 9.92 17.11 12.62
C TRP A 81 9.00 15.91 12.87
N ASN A 82 7.71 16.18 13.12
CA ASN A 82 6.74 15.09 13.38
C ASN A 82 6.58 14.14 12.18
N LEU A 83 6.55 14.68 10.95
CA LEU A 83 6.48 13.86 9.74
C LEU A 83 7.75 13.02 9.54
N SER A 84 8.92 13.58 9.84
CA SER A 84 10.20 12.86 9.74
C SER A 84 10.30 11.75 10.77
N ASP A 85 9.89 12.01 12.01
CA ASP A 85 9.88 11.02 13.09
C ASP A 85 8.90 9.87 12.81
N ASP A 86 7.67 10.21 12.37
CA ASP A 86 6.67 9.21 11.97
C ASP A 86 7.15 8.35 10.79
N THR A 87 7.79 8.98 9.81
CA THR A 87 8.34 8.28 8.66
C THR A 87 9.50 7.36 9.06
N ALA A 88 10.40 7.83 9.92
CA ALA A 88 11.53 7.04 10.41
C ALA A 88 11.04 5.81 11.19
N ARG A 89 10.08 5.97 12.09
CA ARG A 89 9.48 4.86 12.84
C ARG A 89 8.83 3.81 11.91
N ARG A 90 8.09 4.27 10.88
CA ARG A 90 7.47 3.36 9.90
C ARG A 90 8.51 2.61 9.07
N VAL A 91 9.57 3.26 8.66
CA VAL A 91 10.68 2.61 7.93
C VAL A 91 11.35 1.57 8.79
N GLU A 92 11.67 1.89 10.05
CA GLU A 92 12.26 0.94 10.99
C GLU A 92 11.35 -0.26 11.25
N ALA A 93 10.05 -0.02 11.53
CA ALA A 93 9.06 -1.07 11.70
C ALA A 93 8.94 -1.97 10.46
N TYR A 94 9.02 -1.37 9.24
CA TYR A 94 8.97 -2.11 7.99
C TYR A 94 10.23 -2.96 7.76
N GLU A 95 11.42 -2.43 8.05
CA GLU A 95 12.67 -3.19 7.94
C GLU A 95 12.72 -4.37 8.93
N GLU A 96 12.24 -4.17 10.15
CA GLU A 96 12.11 -5.28 11.10
C GLU A 96 11.10 -6.33 10.63
N PHE A 97 9.93 -5.90 10.15
CA PHE A 97 8.94 -6.80 9.56
C PHE A 97 9.54 -7.60 8.40
N ARG A 98 10.29 -6.93 7.52
CA ARG A 98 10.93 -7.54 6.36
C ARG A 98 11.91 -8.65 6.75
N ARG A 99 12.63 -8.54 7.87
CA ARG A 99 13.53 -9.55 8.40
C ARG A 99 12.81 -10.83 8.84
N VAL A 100 11.60 -10.69 9.39
CA VAL A 100 10.78 -11.81 9.90
C VAL A 100 9.70 -12.28 8.93
N ARG A 101 9.55 -11.63 7.79
CA ARG A 101 8.47 -11.87 6.79
C ARG A 101 8.38 -13.32 6.28
N GLY A 102 9.41 -14.13 6.39
CA GLY A 102 9.40 -15.53 5.97
C GLY A 102 8.96 -16.51 7.06
N ILE A 103 8.81 -16.05 8.29
CA ILE A 103 8.49 -16.87 9.44
C ILE A 103 6.99 -16.69 9.72
N GLN A 104 6.18 -17.56 9.12
CA GLN A 104 4.73 -17.62 9.37
C GLN A 104 4.49 -18.38 10.69
N ASP A 105 4.93 -17.82 11.81
CA ASP A 105 4.74 -18.46 13.11
C ASP A 105 3.70 -17.66 13.93
N VAL A 106 2.82 -18.40 14.58
CA VAL A 106 1.84 -17.89 15.54
C VAL A 106 2.52 -17.10 16.67
N ALA A 107 3.78 -17.41 17.00
CA ALA A 107 4.58 -16.70 17.98
C ALA A 107 4.75 -15.20 17.65
N PHE A 108 4.69 -14.81 16.36
CA PHE A 108 4.85 -13.41 15.94
C PHE A 108 3.55 -12.59 15.94
N LEU A 109 2.41 -13.16 16.31
CA LEU A 109 1.12 -12.45 16.30
C LEU A 109 1.13 -11.20 17.19
N GLU A 110 1.76 -11.26 18.34
CA GLU A 110 1.86 -10.11 19.25
C GLU A 110 2.76 -9.01 18.68
N ASP A 111 3.83 -9.37 17.97
CA ASP A 111 4.70 -8.40 17.29
C ASP A 111 3.97 -7.74 16.11
N TYR A 112 3.17 -8.49 15.35
CA TYR A 112 2.33 -7.93 14.30
C TYR A 112 1.29 -6.96 14.87
N ARG A 113 0.70 -7.25 16.02
CA ARG A 113 -0.23 -6.33 16.69
C ARG A 113 0.42 -5.03 17.12
N LYS A 114 1.63 -5.10 17.71
CA LYS A 114 2.37 -3.90 18.14
C LYS A 114 2.71 -2.99 16.96
N LYS A 115 3.06 -3.58 15.80
CA LYS A 115 3.46 -2.86 14.59
C LYS A 115 2.29 -2.47 13.69
N TYR A 116 1.06 -2.85 14.04
CA TYR A 116 -0.11 -2.66 13.19
C TYR A 116 -0.35 -1.19 12.82
N GLU A 117 -0.28 -0.26 13.77
CA GLU A 117 -0.54 1.16 13.52
C GLU A 117 0.46 1.76 12.52
N ASP A 118 1.72 1.36 12.60
CA ASP A 118 2.78 1.84 11.71
C ASP A 118 2.71 1.20 10.32
N LEU A 119 2.25 -0.06 10.24
CA LEU A 119 2.32 -0.87 9.02
C LEU A 119 0.98 -1.14 8.34
N LYS A 120 -0.14 -0.66 8.87
CA LYS A 120 -1.50 -0.89 8.33
C LYS A 120 -1.73 -0.37 6.89
N ALA A 121 -0.84 0.47 6.37
CA ALA A 121 -0.87 0.94 4.99
C ALA A 121 -0.08 0.02 4.02
N TYR A 122 0.67 -0.96 4.52
CA TYR A 122 1.49 -1.84 3.71
C TYR A 122 0.76 -3.15 3.40
N PRO A 123 0.46 -3.43 2.11
CA PRO A 123 -0.29 -4.63 1.73
C PRO A 123 0.38 -5.93 2.16
N ASP A 124 1.70 -6.00 2.02
CA ASP A 124 2.50 -7.17 2.38
C ASP A 124 2.40 -7.51 3.86
N PHE A 125 2.39 -6.48 4.72
CA PHE A 125 2.19 -6.64 6.16
C PHE A 125 0.79 -7.20 6.46
N LEU A 126 -0.25 -6.59 5.89
CA LEU A 126 -1.63 -7.01 6.10
C LEU A 126 -1.88 -8.44 5.61
N PHE A 127 -1.25 -8.82 4.50
CA PHE A 127 -1.32 -10.18 3.97
C PHE A 127 -0.63 -11.18 4.92
N THR A 128 0.59 -10.87 5.37
CA THR A 128 1.36 -11.75 6.27
C THR A 128 0.67 -11.88 7.62
N PHE A 129 0.20 -10.78 8.20
CA PHE A 129 -0.55 -10.80 9.46
C PHE A 129 -1.86 -11.58 9.32
N GLY A 130 -2.62 -11.38 8.21
CA GLY A 130 -3.81 -12.14 7.90
C GLY A 130 -3.53 -13.64 7.78
N THR A 131 -2.40 -14.00 7.17
CA THR A 131 -1.97 -15.42 7.04
C THR A 131 -1.63 -16.02 8.41
N ALA A 132 -0.86 -15.33 9.25
CA ALA A 132 -0.52 -15.79 10.60
C ALA A 132 -1.78 -15.97 11.48
N LEU A 133 -2.73 -15.04 11.40
CA LEU A 133 -4.03 -15.17 12.09
C LEU A 133 -4.82 -16.39 11.60
N ARG A 134 -4.78 -16.67 10.30
CA ARG A 134 -5.40 -17.87 9.74
C ARG A 134 -4.77 -19.15 10.28
N GLU A 135 -3.45 -19.23 10.32
CA GLU A 135 -2.70 -20.38 10.86
C GLU A 135 -2.99 -20.61 12.33
N ALA A 136 -3.26 -19.53 13.08
CA ALA A 136 -3.75 -19.57 14.45
C ALA A 136 -5.24 -19.94 14.56
N GLY A 137 -5.94 -20.24 13.47
CA GLY A 137 -7.39 -20.54 13.47
C GLY A 137 -8.30 -19.32 13.67
N ARG A 138 -7.73 -18.08 13.69
CA ARG A 138 -8.46 -16.83 13.96
C ARG A 138 -9.02 -16.25 12.65
N TYR A 139 -9.86 -17.03 11.95
CA TYR A 139 -10.32 -16.72 10.58
C TYR A 139 -11.04 -15.39 10.45
N ASN A 140 -11.86 -15.00 11.44
CA ASN A 140 -12.60 -13.73 11.40
C ASN A 140 -11.66 -12.52 11.47
N GLU A 141 -10.64 -12.57 12.32
CA GLU A 141 -9.64 -11.52 12.44
C GLU A 141 -8.74 -11.47 11.20
N SER A 142 -8.33 -12.65 10.70
CA SER A 142 -7.66 -12.76 9.41
C SER A 142 -8.45 -12.03 8.30
N ASN A 143 -9.76 -12.31 8.20
CA ASN A 143 -10.62 -11.65 7.22
C ASN A 143 -10.72 -10.14 7.41
N ALA A 144 -10.62 -9.64 8.66
CA ALA A 144 -10.58 -8.20 8.91
C ALA A 144 -9.30 -7.56 8.35
N MET A 145 -8.14 -8.17 8.59
CA MET A 145 -6.84 -7.72 8.06
C MET A 145 -6.82 -7.78 6.52
N LEU A 146 -7.30 -8.89 5.95
CA LEU A 146 -7.35 -9.08 4.51
C LEU A 146 -8.29 -8.08 3.82
N ARG A 147 -9.45 -7.77 4.41
CA ARG A 147 -10.35 -6.72 3.92
C ARG A 147 -9.68 -5.35 3.92
N GLN A 148 -8.89 -5.05 4.93
CA GLN A 148 -8.11 -3.82 4.92
C GLN A 148 -7.06 -3.85 3.82
N GLY A 149 -6.40 -4.99 3.60
CA GLY A 149 -5.46 -5.20 2.50
C GLY A 149 -6.09 -4.92 1.13
N THR A 150 -7.36 -5.30 0.91
CA THR A 150 -8.06 -5.00 -0.35
C THR A 150 -8.36 -3.51 -0.58
N ARG A 151 -8.24 -2.66 0.43
CA ARG A 151 -8.41 -1.20 0.28
C ARG A 151 -7.12 -0.52 -0.17
N VAL A 152 -5.98 -1.12 0.13
CA VAL A 152 -4.65 -0.56 -0.17
C VAL A 152 -3.94 -1.30 -1.32
N SER A 153 -4.48 -2.44 -1.77
CA SER A 153 -3.92 -3.25 -2.86
C SER A 153 -5.01 -3.87 -3.71
N CYS A 154 -4.75 -3.94 -5.01
CA CYS A 154 -5.59 -4.65 -5.98
C CYS A 154 -5.12 -6.11 -6.21
N ASP A 155 -4.35 -6.72 -5.30
CA ASP A 155 -3.89 -8.10 -5.48
C ASP A 155 -5.04 -9.08 -5.17
N PRO A 156 -5.43 -9.96 -6.12
CA PRO A 156 -6.49 -10.96 -5.93
C PRO A 156 -6.16 -12.02 -4.87
N VAL A 157 -4.91 -12.10 -4.42
CA VAL A 157 -4.49 -13.06 -3.38
C VAL A 157 -5.23 -12.83 -2.06
N PHE A 158 -5.57 -11.58 -1.74
CA PHE A 158 -6.37 -11.26 -0.55
C PHE A 158 -7.74 -11.95 -0.59
N TYR A 159 -8.43 -11.88 -1.73
CA TYR A 159 -9.73 -12.53 -1.90
C TYR A 159 -9.61 -14.06 -1.89
N THR A 160 -8.53 -14.59 -2.43
CA THR A 160 -8.27 -16.04 -2.39
C THR A 160 -8.09 -16.53 -0.95
N LEU A 161 -7.33 -15.79 -0.14
CA LEU A 161 -7.12 -16.15 1.27
C LEU A 161 -8.39 -15.99 2.10
N MET A 162 -9.17 -14.91 1.85
CA MET A 162 -10.49 -14.74 2.46
C MET A 162 -11.43 -15.90 2.11
N GLY A 163 -11.43 -16.34 0.85
CA GLY A 163 -12.19 -17.52 0.42
C GLY A 163 -11.78 -18.78 1.17
N ASN A 164 -10.49 -18.98 1.40
CA ASN A 164 -10.00 -20.08 2.24
C ASN A 164 -10.53 -20.00 3.67
N ASN A 165 -10.51 -18.80 4.27
CA ASN A 165 -11.02 -18.57 5.62
C ASN A 165 -12.52 -18.86 5.71
N TYR A 166 -13.31 -18.34 4.75
CA TYR A 166 -14.76 -18.58 4.71
C TYR A 166 -15.09 -20.06 4.53
N ARG A 167 -14.35 -20.77 3.69
CA ARG A 167 -14.50 -22.23 3.55
C ARG A 167 -14.26 -22.94 4.88
N ASP A 168 -13.19 -22.57 5.59
CA ASP A 168 -12.83 -23.22 6.86
C ASP A 168 -13.79 -22.85 8.00
N LEU A 169 -14.54 -21.74 7.85
CA LEU A 169 -15.66 -21.35 8.70
C LEU A 169 -17.00 -22.01 8.29
N GLY A 170 -17.05 -22.76 7.18
CA GLY A 170 -18.30 -23.31 6.64
C GLY A 170 -19.20 -22.27 5.94
N ALA A 171 -18.71 -21.06 5.71
CA ALA A 171 -19.42 -19.97 5.03
C ALA A 171 -19.25 -20.11 3.51
N VAL A 172 -19.98 -21.08 2.92
CA VAL A 172 -19.79 -21.53 1.53
C VAL A 172 -20.09 -20.43 0.51
N ALA A 173 -21.15 -19.66 0.72
CA ALA A 173 -21.55 -18.58 -0.21
C ALA A 173 -20.50 -17.45 -0.26
N GLU A 174 -19.96 -17.08 0.88
CA GLU A 174 -18.90 -16.07 1.01
C GLU A 174 -17.60 -16.58 0.41
N ALA A 175 -17.26 -17.86 0.61
CA ALA A 175 -16.10 -18.50 0.00
C ALA A 175 -16.21 -18.50 -1.54
N GLU A 176 -17.36 -18.88 -2.08
CA GLU A 176 -17.64 -18.85 -3.53
C GLU A 176 -17.48 -17.41 -4.07
N SER A 177 -18.10 -16.44 -3.42
CA SER A 177 -18.03 -15.02 -3.81
C SER A 177 -16.59 -14.53 -3.84
N ALA A 178 -15.81 -14.84 -2.79
CA ALA A 178 -14.41 -14.42 -2.69
C ALA A 178 -13.54 -15.04 -3.79
N TYR A 179 -13.67 -16.35 -4.06
CA TYR A 179 -12.90 -17.01 -5.14
C TYR A 179 -13.30 -16.51 -6.54
N ARG A 180 -14.60 -16.27 -6.78
CA ARG A 180 -15.06 -15.67 -8.05
C ARG A 180 -14.49 -14.28 -8.25
N LYS A 181 -14.45 -13.48 -7.19
CA LYS A 181 -13.86 -12.13 -7.24
C LYS A 181 -12.37 -12.20 -7.53
N ALA A 182 -11.63 -13.09 -6.89
CA ALA A 182 -10.20 -13.30 -7.16
C ALA A 182 -9.95 -13.69 -8.63
N PHE A 183 -10.76 -14.59 -9.17
CA PHE A 183 -10.66 -15.00 -10.57
C PHE A 183 -11.01 -13.86 -11.53
N GLY A 184 -12.08 -13.11 -11.25
CA GLY A 184 -12.48 -11.95 -12.07
C GLY A 184 -11.42 -10.85 -12.14
N MET A 185 -10.66 -10.65 -11.05
CA MET A 185 -9.56 -9.67 -11.03
C MET A 185 -8.35 -10.13 -11.85
N LEU A 186 -8.05 -11.42 -11.86
CA LEU A 186 -6.92 -11.97 -12.60
C LEU A 186 -7.30 -13.32 -13.28
N PRO A 187 -8.02 -13.27 -14.42
CA PRO A 187 -8.47 -14.46 -15.12
C PRO A 187 -7.34 -15.36 -15.63
N GLY A 188 -6.12 -14.82 -15.69
CA GLY A 188 -4.92 -15.58 -16.05
C GLY A 188 -4.39 -16.53 -14.96
N ARG A 189 -4.97 -16.54 -13.76
CA ARG A 189 -4.59 -17.44 -12.66
C ARG A 189 -5.64 -18.54 -12.48
N MET A 190 -5.21 -19.78 -12.61
CA MET A 190 -6.07 -20.97 -12.48
C MET A 190 -6.43 -21.29 -11.01
N TYR A 191 -5.61 -20.90 -10.06
CA TYR A 191 -5.76 -21.29 -8.65
C TYR A 191 -7.13 -20.94 -8.04
N PRO A 192 -7.74 -19.77 -8.26
CA PRO A 192 -9.10 -19.50 -7.76
C PRO A 192 -10.17 -20.45 -8.34
N LEU A 193 -10.08 -20.84 -9.62
CA LEU A 193 -10.97 -21.84 -10.22
C LEU A 193 -10.81 -23.20 -9.56
N TYR A 194 -9.57 -23.60 -9.30
CA TYR A 194 -9.29 -24.85 -8.59
C TYR A 194 -9.88 -24.84 -7.17
N ARG A 195 -9.81 -23.70 -6.47
CA ARG A 195 -10.42 -23.55 -5.14
C ARG A 195 -11.96 -23.63 -5.20
N LEU A 196 -12.58 -23.08 -6.24
CA LEU A 196 -14.03 -23.23 -6.48
C LEU A 196 -14.41 -24.67 -6.76
N MET A 197 -13.65 -25.37 -7.60
CA MET A 197 -13.86 -26.79 -7.87
C MET A 197 -13.85 -27.59 -6.56
N LYS A 198 -12.82 -27.39 -5.72
CA LYS A 198 -12.69 -28.10 -4.43
C LYS A 198 -13.79 -27.73 -3.43
N LEU A 199 -14.25 -26.49 -3.45
CA LEU A 199 -15.37 -26.04 -2.62
C LEU A 199 -16.65 -26.80 -3.02
N TYR A 200 -16.98 -26.85 -4.31
CA TYR A 200 -18.16 -27.54 -4.79
C TYR A 200 -18.10 -29.04 -4.61
N GLU A 201 -16.89 -29.64 -4.77
CA GLU A 201 -16.68 -31.07 -4.49
C GLU A 201 -16.98 -31.38 -3.01
N ALA A 202 -16.48 -30.57 -2.08
CA ALA A 202 -16.70 -30.74 -0.65
C ALA A 202 -18.19 -30.59 -0.26
N GLU A 203 -18.91 -29.68 -0.93
CA GLU A 203 -20.35 -29.45 -0.70
C GLU A 203 -21.27 -30.43 -1.46
N GLY A 204 -20.72 -31.44 -2.15
CA GLY A 204 -21.49 -32.38 -2.93
C GLY A 204 -22.16 -31.78 -4.18
N GLN A 205 -21.84 -30.54 -4.57
CA GLN A 205 -22.37 -29.86 -5.75
C GLN A 205 -21.62 -30.32 -7.02
N MET A 206 -21.70 -31.64 -7.33
CA MET A 206 -20.88 -32.29 -8.36
C MET A 206 -21.02 -31.65 -9.74
N ARG A 207 -22.21 -31.22 -10.15
CA ARG A 207 -22.41 -30.55 -11.45
C ARG A 207 -21.58 -29.25 -11.57
N LYS A 208 -21.54 -28.43 -10.52
CA LYS A 208 -20.72 -27.21 -10.50
C LYS A 208 -19.23 -27.53 -10.42
N ALA A 209 -18.86 -28.56 -9.64
CA ALA A 209 -17.47 -28.99 -9.54
C ALA A 209 -16.94 -29.46 -10.90
N GLU A 210 -17.72 -30.26 -11.65
CA GLU A 210 -17.37 -30.69 -13.01
C GLU A 210 -17.27 -29.55 -14.00
N GLU A 211 -18.15 -28.53 -13.90
CA GLU A 211 -18.07 -27.35 -14.75
C GLU A 211 -16.75 -26.62 -14.52
N MET A 212 -16.34 -26.38 -13.24
CA MET A 212 -15.05 -25.79 -12.92
C MET A 212 -13.89 -26.67 -13.39
N ALA A 213 -14.01 -28.01 -13.26
CA ALA A 213 -12.99 -28.94 -13.73
C ALA A 213 -12.79 -28.85 -15.26
N ARG A 214 -13.86 -28.74 -16.04
CA ARG A 214 -13.77 -28.52 -17.49
C ARG A 214 -13.07 -27.22 -17.83
N GLN A 215 -13.37 -26.14 -17.11
CA GLN A 215 -12.68 -24.85 -17.29
C GLN A 215 -11.19 -24.96 -16.96
N ILE A 216 -10.81 -25.66 -15.88
CA ILE A 216 -9.41 -25.91 -15.50
C ILE A 216 -8.67 -26.74 -16.56
N ILE A 217 -9.30 -27.78 -17.13
CA ILE A 217 -8.70 -28.60 -18.16
C ILE A 217 -8.44 -27.78 -19.45
N ALA A 218 -9.41 -26.94 -19.83
CA ALA A 218 -9.32 -26.08 -21.00
C ALA A 218 -8.38 -24.87 -20.79
N PHE A 219 -8.02 -24.56 -19.54
CA PHE A 219 -7.22 -23.39 -19.20
C PHE A 219 -5.82 -23.45 -19.82
N ARG A 220 -5.38 -22.37 -20.43
CA ARG A 220 -4.04 -22.23 -21.00
C ARG A 220 -3.18 -21.32 -20.11
N PRO A 221 -2.38 -21.88 -19.19
CA PRO A 221 -1.52 -21.07 -18.32
C PRO A 221 -0.38 -20.44 -19.11
N LYS A 222 0.07 -19.27 -18.68
CA LYS A 222 1.27 -18.62 -19.25
C LYS A 222 2.55 -19.41 -18.94
N VAL A 223 2.58 -20.11 -17.80
CA VAL A 223 3.72 -20.93 -17.34
C VAL A 223 3.18 -22.28 -16.93
N ASP A 224 3.78 -23.34 -17.47
CA ASP A 224 3.49 -24.73 -17.08
C ASP A 224 4.35 -25.09 -15.87
N SER A 225 3.75 -25.06 -14.68
CA SER A 225 4.40 -25.42 -13.43
C SER A 225 3.90 -26.78 -12.90
N PRO A 226 4.66 -27.45 -12.01
CA PRO A 226 4.20 -28.67 -11.36
C PRO A 226 2.83 -28.52 -10.71
N ALA A 227 2.57 -27.40 -10.01
CA ALA A 227 1.29 -27.11 -9.39
C ALA A 227 0.15 -27.00 -10.41
N VAL A 228 0.40 -26.41 -11.58
CA VAL A 228 -0.59 -26.35 -12.69
C VAL A 228 -0.92 -27.73 -13.20
N ARG A 229 0.07 -28.59 -13.39
CA ARG A 229 -0.12 -29.97 -13.84
C ARG A 229 -0.90 -30.81 -12.84
N GLU A 230 -0.62 -30.62 -11.54
CA GLU A 230 -1.35 -31.30 -10.46
C GLU A 230 -2.84 -30.88 -10.46
N MET A 231 -3.13 -29.56 -10.44
CA MET A 231 -4.51 -29.06 -10.48
C MET A 231 -5.28 -29.60 -11.71
N LYS A 232 -4.65 -29.64 -12.88
CA LYS A 232 -5.26 -30.23 -14.08
C LYS A 232 -5.46 -31.75 -13.97
N SER A 233 -4.54 -32.46 -13.34
CA SER A 233 -4.66 -33.90 -13.09
C SER A 233 -5.84 -34.18 -12.18
N GLU A 234 -6.01 -33.43 -11.10
CA GLU A 234 -7.18 -33.60 -10.21
C GLU A 234 -8.49 -33.27 -10.93
N ALA A 235 -8.54 -32.18 -11.69
CA ALA A 235 -9.71 -31.84 -12.49
C ALA A 235 -10.10 -32.96 -13.48
N LYS A 236 -9.11 -33.58 -14.13
CA LYS A 236 -9.36 -34.74 -15.02
C LYS A 236 -9.89 -35.96 -14.27
N LYS A 237 -9.43 -36.22 -13.04
CA LYS A 237 -9.94 -37.31 -12.20
C LYS A 237 -11.41 -37.09 -11.83
N LEU A 238 -11.78 -35.85 -11.52
CA LEU A 238 -13.15 -35.52 -11.16
C LEU A 238 -14.12 -35.70 -12.32
N THR A 239 -13.74 -35.36 -13.56
CA THR A 239 -14.59 -35.50 -14.74
C THR A 239 -14.71 -36.94 -15.27
N LYS A 240 -13.95 -37.89 -14.71
CA LYS A 240 -14.01 -39.35 -15.08
C LYS A 240 -14.82 -40.17 -14.10
N ARG A 241 -15.24 -39.61 -12.97
CA ARG A 241 -16.12 -40.23 -11.98
C ARG A 241 -17.57 -40.13 -12.43
#